data_2d97fcc1394bff2a46960479f5a32ada
#
_entry.id   2d97fcc1394bff2a46960479f5a32ada
#
_cell.length_a   1.000
_cell.length_b   1.000
_cell.length_c   1.000
_cell.angle_alpha   90.00
_cell.angle_beta   90.00
_cell.angle_gamma   90.00
#
_symmetry.space_group_name_H-M   'P 1'
#
loop_
_entity.id
_entity.type
_entity.pdbx_description
1 polymer ?
#
loop_
_entity_poly.entity_id
_entity_poly.type
_entity_poly.pdbx_seq_one_letter_code
_entity_poly.pdbx_strand_id
1 'polypeptide(L)'
;MAYTRYEASQTLPEKFARLLKRSGLAERVKGKQVAIKMHVGSGVSYSTIPPVFVRKLVDFVLGHGGKPFITDHYVAGRHPEQRGYTEHNLGCPILEGCGHLGKYYYTKPLDYKTFRHVDIAGLVHDADVLINFSHVKGHGSCGFGGACKNIAMGCVTDRTRHEIHGLEGGLVWDADKCTHCGKCITACNHDANSFSKPGKDGVYEVNYHHCTLCQHCVKICPTGAITLDSHNYTDFQTGMALCTRTVLDTFAPEDIYHINVLTAITALCDCWGMTTPSLVPDIGIMAGPDIVAVERASLDAIKIEDLIPVGIPQGMELSGSGHLFQQLHGKDPFVQLDKLEEAGLGSQDYKLVTVK
;
A
#
# COMPACT_ATOMS: atom_id res chain seq x y z
N MET A 1 -37.71 -6.69 19.99
CA MET A 1 -36.55 -6.76 19.10
C MET A 1 -37.04 -6.57 17.67
N ALA A 2 -36.70 -5.47 17.02
CA ALA A 2 -37.02 -5.29 15.60
C ALA A 2 -36.01 -6.11 14.80
N TYR A 3 -36.43 -7.17 14.15
CA TYR A 3 -35.63 -7.96 13.23
C TYR A 3 -35.47 -7.14 11.93
N THR A 4 -34.31 -6.56 11.71
CA THR A 4 -34.03 -5.87 10.45
C THR A 4 -33.80 -6.96 9.40
N ARG A 5 -34.68 -7.08 8.42
CA ARG A 5 -34.50 -7.97 7.27
C ARG A 5 -33.37 -7.43 6.42
N TYR A 6 -32.25 -8.15 6.32
CA TYR A 6 -31.20 -7.81 5.39
C TYR A 6 -31.63 -8.21 3.97
N GLU A 7 -31.68 -7.25 3.07
CA GLU A 7 -31.88 -7.51 1.65
C GLU A 7 -30.53 -7.57 0.91
N ALA A 8 -30.41 -8.43 -0.09
CA ALA A 8 -29.20 -8.57 -0.88
C ALA A 8 -28.75 -7.24 -1.52
N SER A 9 -29.72 -6.38 -1.87
CA SER A 9 -29.49 -5.03 -2.40
C SER A 9 -28.76 -4.09 -1.42
N GLN A 10 -28.75 -4.40 -0.13
CA GLN A 10 -28.07 -3.60 0.90
C GLN A 10 -26.68 -4.11 1.28
N THR A 11 -26.23 -5.20 0.67
CA THR A 11 -24.89 -5.71 0.89
C THR A 11 -23.83 -4.75 0.33
N LEU A 12 -22.65 -4.74 0.94
CA LEU A 12 -21.56 -3.85 0.51
C LEU A 12 -21.18 -4.06 -0.97
N PRO A 13 -21.12 -5.29 -1.53
CA PRO A 13 -20.86 -5.48 -2.95
C PRO A 13 -21.90 -4.84 -3.86
N GLU A 14 -23.20 -4.83 -3.48
CA GLU A 14 -24.23 -4.16 -4.26
C GLU A 14 -24.18 -2.63 -4.13
N LYS A 15 -23.87 -2.12 -2.93
CA LYS A 15 -23.60 -0.70 -2.74
C LYS A 15 -22.40 -0.25 -3.56
N PHE A 16 -21.35 -1.05 -3.64
CA PHE A 16 -20.19 -0.78 -4.49
C PHE A 16 -20.56 -0.72 -5.98
N ALA A 17 -21.37 -1.64 -6.46
CA ALA A 17 -21.87 -1.58 -7.84
C ALA A 17 -22.67 -0.29 -8.12
N ARG A 18 -23.46 0.21 -7.14
CA ARG A 18 -24.16 1.50 -7.27
C ARG A 18 -23.20 2.70 -7.22
N LEU A 19 -22.13 2.63 -6.39
CA LEU A 19 -21.10 3.63 -6.33
C LEU A 19 -20.40 3.75 -7.71
N LEU A 20 -20.01 2.63 -8.30
CA LEU A 20 -19.39 2.61 -9.64
C LEU A 20 -20.27 3.26 -10.71
N LYS A 21 -21.59 3.00 -10.69
CA LYS A 21 -22.53 3.64 -11.62
C LYS A 21 -22.60 5.18 -11.46
N ARG A 22 -22.32 5.70 -10.28
CA ARG A 22 -22.34 7.15 -9.98
C ARG A 22 -20.97 7.81 -10.07
N SER A 23 -19.90 7.03 -10.28
CA SER A 23 -18.52 7.51 -10.24
C SER A 23 -18.09 8.35 -11.47
N GLY A 24 -18.83 8.28 -12.55
CA GLY A 24 -18.41 8.85 -13.86
C GLY A 24 -17.34 8.01 -14.56
N LEU A 25 -16.97 6.84 -14.04
CA LEU A 25 -15.98 5.96 -14.66
C LEU A 25 -16.43 5.37 -16.00
N ALA A 26 -17.73 5.21 -16.24
CA ALA A 26 -18.27 4.62 -17.47
C ALA A 26 -17.73 5.29 -18.73
N GLU A 27 -17.74 6.63 -18.76
CA GLU A 27 -17.25 7.40 -19.89
C GLU A 27 -15.71 7.38 -20.00
N ARG A 28 -15.03 7.30 -18.86
CA ARG A 28 -13.56 7.30 -18.81
C ARG A 28 -12.95 6.02 -19.38
N VAL A 29 -13.60 4.86 -19.18
CA VAL A 29 -13.05 3.54 -19.54
C VAL A 29 -13.39 3.10 -20.97
N LYS A 30 -14.31 3.75 -21.64
CA LYS A 30 -14.84 3.31 -22.94
C LYS A 30 -13.77 3.25 -24.03
N GLY A 31 -13.53 2.05 -24.55
CA GLY A 31 -12.53 1.78 -25.60
C GLY A 31 -11.07 1.76 -25.13
N LYS A 32 -10.81 2.04 -23.86
CA LYS A 32 -9.47 2.26 -23.29
C LYS A 32 -8.89 1.01 -22.63
N GLN A 33 -7.55 0.94 -22.59
CA GLN A 33 -6.81 0.01 -21.74
C GLN A 33 -6.83 0.54 -20.31
N VAL A 34 -7.35 -0.24 -19.37
CA VAL A 34 -7.58 0.19 -17.98
C VAL A 34 -6.70 -0.59 -17.02
N ALA A 35 -5.69 0.06 -16.48
CA ALA A 35 -4.88 -0.51 -15.40
C ALA A 35 -5.64 -0.42 -14.08
N ILE A 36 -6.05 -1.55 -13.51
CA ILE A 36 -6.56 -1.64 -12.15
C ILE A 36 -5.37 -1.97 -11.26
N LYS A 37 -4.80 -0.92 -10.62
CA LYS A 37 -3.69 -1.10 -9.69
C LYS A 37 -4.23 -1.49 -8.33
N MET A 38 -3.90 -2.69 -7.91
CA MET A 38 -4.19 -3.17 -6.56
C MET A 38 -3.04 -3.99 -6.00
N HIS A 39 -2.94 -4.05 -4.69
CA HIS A 39 -2.00 -4.94 -4.03
C HIS A 39 -2.58 -6.36 -3.98
N VAL A 40 -1.88 -7.31 -4.60
CA VAL A 40 -2.34 -8.71 -4.68
C VAL A 40 -2.04 -9.52 -3.40
N GLY A 41 -1.50 -8.86 -2.37
CA GLY A 41 -1.14 -9.50 -1.10
C GLY A 41 0.23 -10.16 -1.15
N SER A 42 0.58 -10.85 -0.08
CA SER A 42 1.84 -11.58 0.08
C SER A 42 1.64 -12.72 1.09
N GLY A 43 2.45 -13.78 1.03
CA GLY A 43 2.44 -14.87 1.99
C GLY A 43 1.05 -15.45 2.26
N VAL A 44 0.72 -15.60 3.54
CA VAL A 44 -0.56 -16.15 4.02
C VAL A 44 -1.62 -15.10 4.35
N SER A 45 -1.40 -13.84 3.94
CA SER A 45 -2.39 -12.77 4.16
C SER A 45 -3.71 -13.09 3.45
N TYR A 46 -4.83 -13.04 4.17
CA TYR A 46 -6.17 -13.27 3.62
C TYR A 46 -7.11 -12.05 3.80
N SER A 47 -6.65 -11.01 4.47
CA SER A 47 -7.40 -9.75 4.66
C SER A 47 -7.36 -8.81 3.46
N THR A 48 -6.74 -9.22 2.35
CA THR A 48 -6.72 -8.47 1.09
C THR A 48 -8.13 -8.19 0.57
N ILE A 49 -8.27 -7.25 -0.37
CA ILE A 49 -9.58 -6.92 -0.97
C ILE A 49 -10.28 -8.21 -1.45
N PRO A 50 -11.48 -8.54 -0.94
CA PRO A 50 -12.18 -9.76 -1.37
C PRO A 50 -12.38 -9.79 -2.90
N PRO A 51 -12.14 -10.95 -3.57
CA PRO A 51 -12.27 -11.08 -5.03
C PRO A 51 -13.60 -10.61 -5.60
N VAL A 52 -14.69 -10.66 -4.83
CA VAL A 52 -16.01 -10.19 -5.24
C VAL A 52 -16.03 -8.69 -5.57
N PHE A 53 -15.28 -7.86 -4.87
CA PHE A 53 -15.20 -6.42 -5.18
C PHE A 53 -14.35 -6.19 -6.43
N VAL A 54 -13.25 -6.92 -6.57
CA VAL A 54 -12.40 -6.86 -7.76
C VAL A 54 -13.19 -7.26 -8.99
N ARG A 55 -13.92 -8.37 -8.92
CA ARG A 55 -14.78 -8.85 -10.00
C ARG A 55 -15.86 -7.84 -10.38
N LYS A 56 -16.53 -7.20 -9.43
CA LYS A 56 -17.53 -6.17 -9.71
C LYS A 56 -16.94 -4.95 -10.41
N LEU A 57 -15.73 -4.54 -10.05
CA LEU A 57 -15.01 -3.46 -10.76
C LEU A 57 -14.66 -3.88 -12.18
N VAL A 58 -14.12 -5.07 -12.36
CA VAL A 58 -13.78 -5.62 -13.68
C VAL A 58 -15.01 -5.74 -14.58
N ASP A 59 -16.11 -6.32 -14.07
CA ASP A 59 -17.37 -6.44 -14.81
C ASP A 59 -17.94 -5.07 -15.20
N PHE A 60 -17.80 -4.07 -14.32
CA PHE A 60 -18.20 -2.70 -14.63
C PHE A 60 -17.38 -2.12 -15.80
N VAL A 61 -16.06 -2.27 -15.77
CA VAL A 61 -15.17 -1.77 -16.83
C VAL A 61 -15.47 -2.47 -18.15
N LEU A 62 -15.57 -3.80 -18.17
CA LEU A 62 -15.91 -4.60 -19.34
C LEU A 62 -17.30 -4.23 -19.91
N GLY A 63 -18.30 -4.08 -19.02
CA GLY A 63 -19.67 -3.73 -19.40
C GLY A 63 -19.80 -2.34 -20.03
N HIS A 64 -18.82 -1.45 -19.83
CA HIS A 64 -18.75 -0.13 -20.45
C HIS A 64 -17.72 -0.05 -21.59
N GLY A 65 -17.25 -1.21 -22.09
CA GLY A 65 -16.36 -1.31 -23.25
C GLY A 65 -14.89 -1.00 -22.97
N GLY A 66 -14.46 -0.95 -21.71
CA GLY A 66 -13.07 -0.86 -21.33
C GLY A 66 -12.37 -2.23 -21.43
N LYS A 67 -11.04 -2.23 -21.45
CA LYS A 67 -10.18 -3.41 -21.51
C LYS A 67 -9.33 -3.47 -20.23
N PRO A 68 -9.88 -4.01 -19.14
CA PRO A 68 -9.19 -4.03 -17.85
C PRO A 68 -8.09 -5.07 -17.78
N PHE A 69 -7.04 -4.77 -17.03
CA PHE A 69 -6.10 -5.71 -16.48
C PHE A 69 -5.75 -5.29 -15.04
N ILE A 70 -5.50 -6.27 -14.19
CA ILE A 70 -5.03 -6.05 -12.83
C ILE A 70 -3.51 -6.04 -12.85
N THR A 71 -2.91 -5.12 -12.08
CA THR A 71 -1.46 -5.04 -12.00
C THR A 71 -0.97 -4.70 -10.59
N ASP A 72 0.18 -5.23 -10.26
CA ASP A 72 1.01 -4.86 -9.12
C ASP A 72 2.47 -4.89 -9.56
N HIS A 73 3.35 -4.33 -8.74
CA HIS A 73 4.78 -4.34 -9.00
C HIS A 73 5.31 -5.75 -9.30
N TYR A 74 4.99 -6.71 -8.43
CA TYR A 74 5.39 -8.10 -8.55
C TYR A 74 4.20 -8.99 -8.20
N VAL A 75 3.89 -9.95 -9.07
CA VAL A 75 2.70 -10.81 -8.97
C VAL A 75 3.08 -12.26 -8.76
N ALA A 76 3.98 -12.82 -9.59
CA ALA A 76 4.25 -14.25 -9.64
C ALA A 76 4.68 -14.84 -8.28
N GLY A 77 5.66 -14.27 -7.62
CA GLY A 77 6.15 -14.77 -6.33
C GLY A 77 5.24 -14.46 -5.12
N ARG A 78 4.09 -13.80 -5.36
CA ARG A 78 3.11 -13.49 -4.29
C ARG A 78 1.98 -14.49 -4.22
N HIS A 79 1.90 -15.43 -5.15
CA HIS A 79 0.88 -16.48 -5.18
C HIS A 79 -0.57 -15.94 -5.03
N PRO A 80 -1.02 -15.01 -5.90
CA PRO A 80 -2.33 -14.38 -5.78
C PRO A 80 -3.49 -15.38 -5.85
N GLU A 81 -3.29 -16.52 -6.54
CA GLU A 81 -4.25 -17.62 -6.65
C GLU A 81 -4.67 -18.19 -5.29
N GLN A 82 -3.79 -18.18 -4.30
CA GLN A 82 -4.09 -18.65 -2.93
C GLN A 82 -5.12 -17.76 -2.23
N ARG A 83 -5.33 -16.53 -2.71
CA ARG A 83 -6.34 -15.58 -2.21
C ARG A 83 -7.52 -15.45 -3.16
N GLY A 84 -7.61 -16.35 -4.15
CA GLY A 84 -8.68 -16.35 -5.13
C GLY A 84 -8.52 -15.35 -6.27
N TYR A 85 -7.35 -14.70 -6.39
CA TYR A 85 -7.05 -13.82 -7.50
C TYR A 85 -6.50 -14.66 -8.67
N THR A 86 -7.40 -15.07 -9.54
CA THR A 86 -7.11 -15.75 -10.80
C THR A 86 -7.82 -15.03 -11.95
N GLU A 87 -7.31 -15.11 -13.14
CA GLU A 87 -7.98 -14.55 -14.33
C GLU A 87 -9.40 -15.07 -14.49
N HIS A 88 -9.61 -16.35 -14.18
CA HIS A 88 -10.94 -16.96 -14.20
C HIS A 88 -11.91 -16.29 -13.21
N ASN A 89 -11.50 -16.12 -11.98
CA ASN A 89 -12.35 -15.55 -10.93
C ASN A 89 -12.60 -14.05 -11.16
N LEU A 90 -11.59 -13.33 -11.62
CA LEU A 90 -11.62 -11.88 -11.74
C LEU A 90 -12.13 -11.40 -13.11
N GLY A 91 -12.02 -12.23 -14.15
CA GLY A 91 -12.53 -11.95 -15.49
C GLY A 91 -11.63 -11.06 -16.35
N CYS A 92 -10.37 -10.84 -15.93
CA CYS A 92 -9.37 -10.10 -16.70
C CYS A 92 -7.95 -10.60 -16.38
N PRO A 93 -6.95 -10.31 -17.22
CA PRO A 93 -5.56 -10.66 -16.95
C PRO A 93 -5.01 -10.03 -15.65
N ILE A 94 -4.10 -10.75 -15.00
CA ILE A 94 -3.30 -10.26 -13.87
C ILE A 94 -1.85 -10.21 -14.33
N LEU A 95 -1.29 -9.00 -14.43
CA LEU A 95 -0.01 -8.76 -15.08
C LEU A 95 0.99 -8.09 -14.14
N GLU A 96 2.27 -8.46 -14.27
CA GLU A 96 3.36 -7.78 -13.57
C GLU A 96 3.64 -6.42 -14.21
N GLY A 97 3.55 -5.34 -13.42
CA GLY A 97 3.66 -3.98 -13.91
C GLY A 97 4.95 -3.69 -14.69
N CYS A 98 6.09 -4.23 -14.23
CA CYS A 98 7.40 -4.10 -14.88
C CYS A 98 7.70 -5.24 -15.86
N GLY A 99 6.72 -6.05 -16.25
CA GLY A 99 6.87 -7.24 -17.07
C GLY A 99 7.59 -8.36 -16.32
N HIS A 100 7.54 -9.58 -16.88
CA HIS A 100 8.05 -10.80 -16.25
C HIS A 100 9.53 -10.74 -15.80
N LEU A 101 10.36 -9.97 -16.49
CA LEU A 101 11.78 -9.81 -16.12
C LEU A 101 12.06 -8.55 -15.30
N GLY A 102 11.04 -7.78 -14.90
CA GLY A 102 11.22 -6.55 -14.14
C GLY A 102 11.95 -5.43 -14.90
N LYS A 103 12.02 -5.51 -16.24
CA LYS A 103 12.82 -4.60 -17.09
C LYS A 103 11.99 -3.66 -17.96
N TYR A 104 10.67 -3.74 -17.87
CA TYR A 104 9.76 -2.88 -18.61
C TYR A 104 9.32 -1.70 -17.74
N TYR A 105 10.04 -0.59 -17.87
CA TYR A 105 9.78 0.63 -17.11
C TYR A 105 10.27 1.88 -17.84
N TYR A 106 9.75 3.03 -17.44
CA TYR A 106 10.17 4.36 -17.91
C TYR A 106 10.72 5.18 -16.76
N THR A 107 11.95 5.67 -16.92
CA THR A 107 12.62 6.47 -15.90
C THR A 107 12.27 7.95 -16.04
N LYS A 108 11.81 8.56 -14.94
CA LYS A 108 11.62 10.01 -14.82
C LYS A 108 12.58 10.57 -13.78
N PRO A 109 13.18 11.73 -14.02
CA PRO A 109 14.06 12.36 -13.04
C PRO A 109 13.24 12.86 -11.84
N LEU A 110 13.84 12.79 -10.67
CA LEU A 110 13.35 13.36 -9.42
C LEU A 110 14.54 13.90 -8.65
N ASP A 111 14.39 15.00 -7.93
CA ASP A 111 15.44 15.57 -7.09
C ASP A 111 14.94 15.79 -5.66
N TYR A 112 15.07 14.75 -4.85
CA TYR A 112 14.74 14.82 -3.44
C TYR A 112 15.72 13.99 -2.61
N LYS A 113 16.65 14.65 -1.90
CA LYS A 113 17.68 14.00 -1.07
C LYS A 113 18.45 12.94 -1.87
N THR A 114 18.36 11.66 -1.45
CA THR A 114 18.97 10.51 -2.13
C THR A 114 18.10 9.92 -3.23
N PHE A 115 16.83 10.31 -3.32
CA PHE A 115 15.87 9.82 -4.29
C PHE A 115 15.97 10.65 -5.58
N ARG A 116 16.58 10.08 -6.63
CA ARG A 116 16.96 10.80 -7.84
C ARG A 116 16.10 10.53 -9.05
N HIS A 117 15.39 9.43 -9.08
CA HIS A 117 14.58 9.05 -10.23
C HIS A 117 13.49 8.06 -9.84
N VAL A 118 12.41 8.08 -10.60
CA VAL A 118 11.30 7.14 -10.50
C VAL A 118 11.28 6.29 -11.75
N ASP A 119 11.41 4.98 -11.59
CA ASP A 119 11.21 4.00 -12.66
C ASP A 119 9.76 3.53 -12.64
N ILE A 120 8.93 4.11 -13.48
CA ILE A 120 7.50 3.82 -13.57
C ILE A 120 7.31 2.51 -14.32
N ALA A 121 6.53 1.59 -13.75
CA ALA A 121 6.19 0.31 -14.36
C ALA A 121 5.54 0.52 -15.75
N GLY A 122 6.07 -0.16 -16.75
CA GLY A 122 5.72 0.08 -18.17
C GLY A 122 4.24 -0.17 -18.47
N LEU A 123 3.64 -1.23 -17.91
CA LEU A 123 2.21 -1.51 -18.10
C LEU A 123 1.30 -0.45 -17.48
N VAL A 124 1.77 0.21 -16.41
CA VAL A 124 1.03 1.34 -15.81
C VAL A 124 1.18 2.58 -16.67
N HIS A 125 2.42 2.90 -17.08
CA HIS A 125 2.71 4.07 -17.92
C HIS A 125 1.97 4.06 -19.25
N ASP A 126 1.81 2.89 -19.86
CA ASP A 126 1.23 2.74 -21.20
C ASP A 126 -0.28 2.47 -21.18
N ALA A 127 -0.89 2.42 -19.99
CA ALA A 127 -2.35 2.34 -19.87
C ALA A 127 -3.00 3.69 -20.17
N ASP A 128 -4.21 3.63 -20.72
CA ASP A 128 -4.99 4.85 -21.00
C ASP A 128 -5.68 5.40 -19.75
N VAL A 129 -6.04 4.52 -18.80
CA VAL A 129 -6.75 4.85 -17.55
C VAL A 129 -6.11 4.11 -16.38
N LEU A 130 -5.94 4.81 -15.28
CA LEU A 130 -5.51 4.23 -14.00
C LEU A 130 -6.65 4.22 -12.98
N ILE A 131 -7.10 3.05 -12.58
CA ILE A 131 -7.96 2.86 -11.40
C ILE A 131 -7.08 2.37 -10.25
N ASN A 132 -6.83 3.24 -9.30
CA ASN A 132 -6.08 2.94 -8.08
C ASN A 132 -7.02 2.30 -7.05
N PHE A 133 -7.02 0.98 -6.96
CA PHE A 133 -7.91 0.19 -6.11
C PHE A 133 -7.14 -0.30 -4.87
N SER A 134 -7.31 0.39 -3.76
CA SER A 134 -6.46 0.28 -2.57
C SER A 134 -7.20 -0.32 -1.38
N HIS A 135 -6.49 -1.08 -0.56
CA HIS A 135 -6.94 -1.56 0.73
C HIS A 135 -6.34 -0.69 1.84
N VAL A 136 -7.18 -0.08 2.68
CA VAL A 136 -6.73 0.78 3.78
C VAL A 136 -6.47 -0.04 5.03
N LYS A 137 -5.28 0.12 5.61
CA LYS A 137 -4.82 -0.57 6.83
C LYS A 137 -3.62 0.13 7.46
N GLY A 138 -3.28 -0.27 8.68
CA GLY A 138 -2.09 0.21 9.37
C GLY A 138 -0.80 -0.21 8.64
N HIS A 139 0.26 0.58 8.84
CA HIS A 139 1.58 0.31 8.26
C HIS A 139 2.71 0.82 9.15
N GLY A 140 3.64 -0.07 9.47
CA GLY A 140 4.76 0.22 10.36
C GLY A 140 5.67 1.36 9.91
N SER A 141 5.88 1.58 8.61
CA SER A 141 6.79 2.61 8.09
C SER A 141 6.12 3.97 7.89
N CYS A 142 4.85 4.03 7.57
CA CYS A 142 4.17 5.29 7.20
C CYS A 142 2.85 5.56 7.96
N GLY A 143 2.61 4.85 9.05
CA GLY A 143 1.35 4.94 9.80
C GLY A 143 0.23 4.15 9.14
N PHE A 144 -0.08 4.38 7.86
CA PHE A 144 -1.08 3.62 7.11
C PHE A 144 -0.68 3.39 5.65
N GLY A 145 -1.30 2.40 5.03
CA GLY A 145 -1.25 2.16 3.60
C GLY A 145 -2.63 2.34 3.00
N GLY A 146 -2.71 3.16 1.97
CA GLY A 146 -3.91 3.46 1.19
C GLY A 146 -3.57 3.72 -0.27
N ALA A 147 -4.25 4.68 -0.90
CA ALA A 147 -4.11 5.03 -2.31
C ALA A 147 -2.70 5.50 -2.67
N CYS A 148 -2.08 6.37 -1.87
CA CYS A 148 -0.72 6.86 -2.08
C CYS A 148 0.28 5.71 -2.09
N LYS A 149 0.29 4.89 -1.04
CA LYS A 149 1.21 3.75 -0.94
C LYS A 149 1.00 2.73 -2.05
N ASN A 150 -0.25 2.50 -2.45
CA ASN A 150 -0.57 1.56 -3.53
C ASN A 150 0.07 1.99 -4.86
N ILE A 151 0.16 3.29 -5.14
CA ILE A 151 0.86 3.84 -6.31
C ILE A 151 2.37 3.86 -6.07
N ALA A 152 2.84 4.54 -5.03
CA ALA A 152 4.26 4.77 -4.79
C ALA A 152 5.09 3.48 -4.71
N MET A 153 4.49 2.41 -4.16
CA MET A 153 5.17 1.12 -3.98
C MET A 153 4.75 0.05 -4.99
N GLY A 154 3.71 0.29 -5.78
CA GLY A 154 3.16 -0.73 -6.65
C GLY A 154 3.12 -0.39 -8.14
N CYS A 155 3.42 0.86 -8.51
CA CYS A 155 3.51 1.29 -9.90
C CYS A 155 4.96 1.55 -10.36
N VAL A 156 5.95 1.06 -9.62
CA VAL A 156 7.37 1.37 -9.84
C VAL A 156 8.25 0.13 -9.65
N THR A 157 9.52 0.23 -10.04
CA THR A 157 10.51 -0.85 -9.89
C THR A 157 10.96 -1.06 -8.44
N ASP A 158 11.62 -2.19 -8.16
CA ASP A 158 12.28 -2.44 -6.87
C ASP A 158 13.33 -1.38 -6.54
N ARG A 159 14.06 -0.88 -7.55
CA ARG A 159 15.03 0.18 -7.35
C ARG A 159 14.38 1.43 -6.76
N THR A 160 13.31 1.91 -7.36
CA THR A 160 12.55 3.07 -6.85
C THR A 160 12.01 2.83 -5.44
N ARG A 161 11.46 1.65 -5.18
CA ARG A 161 10.98 1.28 -3.84
C ARG A 161 12.11 1.29 -2.81
N HIS A 162 13.28 0.77 -3.17
CA HIS A 162 14.46 0.78 -2.32
C HIS A 162 14.95 2.21 -2.01
N GLU A 163 14.97 3.10 -3.02
CA GLU A 163 15.33 4.51 -2.83
C GLU A 163 14.35 5.23 -1.90
N ILE A 164 13.04 4.96 -2.01
CA ILE A 164 12.02 5.52 -1.09
C ILE A 164 12.25 5.00 0.34
N HIS A 165 12.49 3.69 0.53
CA HIS A 165 12.83 3.13 1.84
C HIS A 165 14.13 3.69 2.41
N GLY A 166 15.10 4.02 1.56
CA GLY A 166 16.33 4.69 1.97
C GLY A 166 16.12 6.06 2.62
N LEU A 167 14.98 6.72 2.35
CA LEU A 167 14.63 7.99 2.98
C LEU A 167 14.16 7.85 4.44
N GLU A 168 13.73 6.66 4.85
CA GLU A 168 13.38 6.40 6.26
C GLU A 168 14.58 6.55 7.21
N GLY A 169 15.80 6.60 6.70
CA GLY A 169 16.99 6.24 7.45
C GLY A 169 17.09 4.72 7.45
N GLY A 170 17.20 4.11 8.53
CA GLY A 170 17.20 2.66 8.62
C GLY A 170 18.28 2.12 9.52
N LEU A 171 18.60 0.86 9.35
CA LEU A 171 19.67 0.22 10.12
C LEU A 171 21.01 0.62 9.52
N VAL A 172 21.83 1.25 10.34
CA VAL A 172 23.24 1.56 10.01
C VAL A 172 24.11 0.48 10.60
N TRP A 173 25.00 -0.07 9.78
CA TRP A 173 25.94 -1.08 10.20
C TRP A 173 27.37 -0.52 10.19
N ASP A 174 28.04 -0.69 11.33
CA ASP A 174 29.43 -0.35 11.55
C ASP A 174 30.28 -1.64 11.45
N ALA A 175 30.98 -1.78 10.33
CA ALA A 175 31.78 -2.96 10.03
C ALA A 175 32.92 -3.16 11.05
N ASP A 176 33.51 -2.06 11.57
CA ASP A 176 34.64 -2.13 12.52
C ASP A 176 34.23 -2.66 13.88
N LYS A 177 32.97 -2.44 14.27
CA LYS A 177 32.39 -2.96 15.50
C LYS A 177 31.81 -4.37 15.35
N CYS A 178 31.58 -4.82 14.12
CA CYS A 178 30.87 -6.07 13.87
C CYS A 178 31.78 -7.28 14.12
N THR A 179 31.34 -8.18 15.00
CA THR A 179 32.01 -9.46 15.25
C THR A 179 31.49 -10.61 14.38
N HIS A 180 30.55 -10.35 13.49
CA HIS A 180 29.89 -11.36 12.64
C HIS A 180 29.27 -12.53 13.41
N CYS A 181 28.79 -12.28 14.62
CA CYS A 181 28.24 -13.31 15.52
C CYS A 181 26.87 -13.87 15.08
N GLY A 182 26.22 -13.29 14.09
CA GLY A 182 24.94 -13.72 13.53
C GLY A 182 23.71 -13.48 14.41
N LYS A 183 23.84 -12.93 15.62
CA LYS A 183 22.71 -12.70 16.53
C LYS A 183 21.61 -11.84 15.96
N CYS A 184 21.98 -10.82 15.14
CA CYS A 184 21.02 -9.96 14.46
C CYS A 184 20.16 -10.70 13.44
N ILE A 185 20.70 -11.73 12.79
CA ILE A 185 19.98 -12.59 11.85
C ILE A 185 19.01 -13.49 12.61
N THR A 186 19.52 -14.20 13.64
CA THR A 186 18.70 -15.12 14.44
C THR A 186 17.56 -14.41 15.20
N ALA A 187 17.76 -13.16 15.62
CA ALA A 187 16.74 -12.38 16.29
C ALA A 187 15.72 -11.73 15.37
N CYS A 188 15.89 -11.84 14.04
CA CYS A 188 14.98 -11.26 13.08
C CYS A 188 13.81 -12.21 12.81
N ASN A 189 12.62 -11.88 13.30
CA ASN A 189 11.40 -12.66 13.10
C ASN A 189 10.84 -12.53 11.67
N HIS A 190 11.49 -11.76 10.80
CA HIS A 190 11.01 -11.42 9.47
C HIS A 190 12.02 -11.79 8.36
N ASP A 191 13.09 -12.51 8.70
CA ASP A 191 14.15 -12.89 7.75
C ASP A 191 14.68 -11.72 6.91
N ALA A 192 14.73 -10.52 7.53
CA ALA A 192 15.12 -9.30 6.87
C ALA A 192 16.64 -9.06 6.86
N ASN A 193 17.38 -9.70 7.73
CA ASN A 193 18.81 -9.47 7.94
C ASN A 193 19.64 -10.62 7.38
N SER A 194 20.71 -10.29 6.67
CA SER A 194 21.65 -11.26 6.13
C SER A 194 23.07 -10.69 6.09
N PHE A 195 24.04 -11.54 5.78
CA PHE A 195 25.33 -11.12 5.28
C PHE A 195 25.49 -11.57 3.83
N SER A 196 26.10 -10.73 2.98
CA SER A 196 26.31 -11.02 1.56
C SER A 196 27.08 -12.32 1.29
N LYS A 197 27.91 -12.73 2.26
CA LYS A 197 28.62 -14.01 2.27
C LYS A 197 28.96 -14.44 3.69
N PRO A 198 29.21 -15.74 3.94
CA PRO A 198 29.65 -16.22 5.26
C PRO A 198 31.02 -15.66 5.69
N GLY A 199 31.21 -15.50 7.00
CA GLY A 199 32.50 -15.10 7.58
C GLY A 199 32.68 -13.60 7.71
N LYS A 200 33.90 -13.20 8.12
CA LYS A 200 34.21 -11.80 8.48
C LYS A 200 34.22 -10.82 7.33
N ASP A 201 34.26 -11.31 6.11
CA ASP A 201 34.22 -10.46 4.90
C ASP A 201 32.80 -10.22 4.36
N GLY A 202 31.77 -10.74 5.04
CA GLY A 202 30.37 -10.51 4.67
C GLY A 202 29.97 -9.08 5.00
N VAL A 203 29.27 -8.42 4.08
CA VAL A 203 28.62 -7.13 4.30
C VAL A 203 27.23 -7.39 4.86
N TYR A 204 26.84 -6.65 5.89
CA TYR A 204 25.47 -6.74 6.43
C TYR A 204 24.48 -6.11 5.47
N GLU A 205 23.42 -6.85 5.17
CA GLU A 205 22.37 -6.46 4.24
C GLU A 205 21.01 -6.53 4.91
N VAL A 206 20.15 -5.58 4.59
CA VAL A 206 18.77 -5.52 5.09
C VAL A 206 17.80 -5.59 3.92
N ASN A 207 16.95 -6.60 3.92
CA ASN A 207 15.82 -6.66 3.02
C ASN A 207 14.68 -5.79 3.60
N TYR A 208 14.58 -4.55 3.13
CA TYR A 208 13.55 -3.62 3.62
C TYR A 208 12.11 -4.00 3.24
N HIS A 209 11.90 -4.98 2.35
CA HIS A 209 10.56 -5.55 2.14
C HIS A 209 10.10 -6.43 3.31
N HIS A 210 11.05 -6.99 4.04
CA HIS A 210 10.77 -7.80 5.21
C HIS A 210 11.00 -7.04 6.52
N CYS A 211 11.87 -6.03 6.50
CA CYS A 211 12.23 -5.28 7.69
C CYS A 211 11.06 -4.41 8.18
N THR A 212 10.67 -4.63 9.42
CA THR A 212 9.60 -3.86 10.08
C THR A 212 10.15 -2.76 10.99
N LEU A 213 11.47 -2.58 11.00
CA LEU A 213 12.19 -1.64 11.87
C LEU A 213 11.89 -1.87 13.38
N CYS A 214 11.57 -3.10 13.78
CA CYS A 214 11.26 -3.49 15.16
C CYS A 214 12.45 -3.39 16.12
N GLN A 215 13.66 -3.15 15.62
CA GLN A 215 14.92 -2.95 16.37
C GLN A 215 15.42 -4.17 17.16
N HIS A 216 14.89 -5.36 16.97
CA HIS A 216 15.40 -6.55 17.65
C HIS A 216 16.90 -6.77 17.36
N CYS A 217 17.33 -6.59 16.11
CA CYS A 217 18.73 -6.67 15.69
C CYS A 217 19.62 -5.61 16.35
N VAL A 218 19.10 -4.40 16.55
CA VAL A 218 19.81 -3.32 17.27
C VAL A 218 20.00 -3.68 18.74
N LYS A 219 18.92 -4.08 19.41
CA LYS A 219 18.93 -4.42 20.86
C LYS A 219 19.79 -5.62 21.19
N ILE A 220 19.84 -6.63 20.31
CA ILE A 220 20.59 -7.86 20.53
C ILE A 220 22.08 -7.72 20.18
N CYS A 221 22.49 -6.68 19.45
CA CYS A 221 23.85 -6.51 18.98
C CYS A 221 24.80 -6.25 20.16
N PRO A 222 25.73 -7.18 20.51
CA PRO A 222 26.53 -7.06 21.72
C PRO A 222 27.58 -5.95 21.63
N THR A 223 27.92 -5.51 20.44
CA THR A 223 28.95 -4.49 20.19
C THR A 223 28.37 -3.15 19.75
N GLY A 224 27.04 -3.06 19.58
CA GLY A 224 26.41 -1.87 19.02
C GLY A 224 26.81 -1.60 17.56
N ALA A 225 27.22 -2.63 16.82
CA ALA A 225 27.55 -2.51 15.41
C ALA A 225 26.36 -2.19 14.53
N ILE A 226 25.14 -2.47 14.99
CA ILE A 226 23.90 -2.11 14.31
C ILE A 226 23.21 -1.04 15.14
N THR A 227 22.99 0.10 14.54
CA THR A 227 22.27 1.23 15.12
C THR A 227 21.10 1.58 14.22
N LEU A 228 20.12 2.28 14.78
CA LEU A 228 19.05 2.87 14.01
C LEU A 228 19.41 4.33 13.73
N ASP A 229 19.51 4.70 12.47
CA ASP A 229 19.58 6.11 12.11
C ASP A 229 18.27 6.79 12.48
N SER A 230 18.33 8.08 12.82
CA SER A 230 17.14 8.82 13.24
C SER A 230 16.07 8.72 12.16
N HIS A 231 14.92 8.11 12.49
CA HIS A 231 13.82 7.95 11.56
C HIS A 231 13.31 9.28 11.07
N ASN A 232 13.41 9.50 9.79
CA ASN A 232 12.74 10.62 9.15
C ASN A 232 11.51 10.13 8.39
N TYR A 233 10.44 9.78 9.12
CA TYR A 233 9.18 9.35 8.52
C TYR A 233 8.57 10.41 7.60
N THR A 234 8.86 11.67 7.85
CA THR A 234 8.44 12.76 6.98
C THR A 234 9.11 12.64 5.61
N ASP A 235 10.39 12.31 5.56
CA ASP A 235 11.11 12.12 4.29
C ASP A 235 10.58 10.91 3.51
N PHE A 236 10.32 9.80 4.20
CA PHE A 236 9.72 8.62 3.57
C PHE A 236 8.34 8.94 2.97
N GLN A 237 7.48 9.61 3.76
CA GLN A 237 6.14 10.00 3.30
C GLN A 237 6.21 11.05 2.18
N THR A 238 7.17 11.98 2.24
CA THR A 238 7.45 12.92 1.15
C THR A 238 7.90 12.19 -0.12
N GLY A 239 8.82 11.24 0.01
CA GLY A 239 9.28 10.40 -1.12
C GLY A 239 8.12 9.63 -1.77
N MET A 240 7.21 9.06 -0.96
CA MET A 240 6.01 8.42 -1.49
C MET A 240 5.08 9.40 -2.22
N ALA A 241 4.86 10.59 -1.69
CA ALA A 241 4.02 11.61 -2.32
C ALA A 241 4.60 12.08 -3.66
N LEU A 242 5.91 12.34 -3.71
CA LEU A 242 6.62 12.74 -4.93
C LEU A 242 6.65 11.61 -5.98
N CYS A 243 6.84 10.36 -5.55
CA CYS A 243 6.74 9.20 -6.42
C CYS A 243 5.32 9.07 -7.00
N THR A 244 4.29 9.19 -6.15
CA THR A 244 2.89 9.17 -6.56
C THR A 244 2.62 10.26 -7.58
N ARG A 245 3.08 11.50 -7.35
CA ARG A 245 2.97 12.61 -8.30
C ARG A 245 3.59 12.24 -9.65
N THR A 246 4.82 11.75 -9.64
CA THR A 246 5.54 11.39 -10.87
C THR A 246 4.81 10.31 -11.68
N VAL A 247 4.20 9.33 -11.02
CA VAL A 247 3.37 8.31 -11.69
C VAL A 247 2.09 8.91 -12.23
N LEU A 248 1.35 9.70 -11.43
CA LEU A 248 0.07 10.27 -11.86
C LEU A 248 0.21 11.30 -12.98
N ASP A 249 1.34 12.03 -13.04
CA ASP A 249 1.64 12.98 -14.12
C ASP A 249 1.81 12.31 -15.52
N THR A 250 1.81 10.98 -15.60
CA THR A 250 1.78 10.26 -16.89
C THR A 250 0.39 10.08 -17.46
N PHE A 251 -0.65 10.44 -16.70
CA PHE A 251 -2.05 10.36 -17.12
C PHE A 251 -2.69 11.76 -17.20
N ALA A 252 -3.71 11.90 -18.01
CA ALA A 252 -4.60 13.03 -17.88
C ALA A 252 -5.42 12.94 -16.58
N PRO A 253 -5.68 14.04 -15.86
CA PRO A 253 -6.39 14.00 -14.57
C PRO A 253 -7.76 13.30 -14.63
N GLU A 254 -8.47 13.41 -15.76
CA GLU A 254 -9.74 12.73 -15.98
C GLU A 254 -9.61 11.21 -16.17
N ASP A 255 -8.44 10.70 -16.45
CA ASP A 255 -8.17 9.28 -16.66
C ASP A 255 -7.67 8.57 -15.40
N ILE A 256 -7.72 9.26 -14.25
CA ILE A 256 -7.34 8.72 -12.95
C ILE A 256 -8.56 8.62 -12.03
N TYR A 257 -8.67 7.51 -11.29
CA TYR A 257 -9.70 7.35 -10.28
C TYR A 257 -9.20 6.52 -9.10
N HIS A 258 -9.52 6.95 -7.88
CA HIS A 258 -9.07 6.31 -6.65
C HIS A 258 -10.24 5.66 -5.93
N ILE A 259 -10.03 4.44 -5.43
CA ILE A 259 -11.01 3.66 -4.67
C ILE A 259 -10.28 3.05 -3.47
N ASN A 260 -10.65 3.44 -2.26
CA ASN A 260 -10.16 2.89 -1.01
C ASN A 260 -11.20 1.95 -0.40
N VAL A 261 -10.82 0.70 -0.17
CA VAL A 261 -11.65 -0.32 0.50
C VAL A 261 -11.30 -0.33 1.98
N LEU A 262 -12.30 -0.04 2.82
CA LEU A 262 -12.21 0.05 4.27
C LEU A 262 -12.92 -1.14 4.91
N THR A 263 -12.50 -2.36 4.55
CA THR A 263 -12.95 -3.62 5.14
C THR A 263 -11.74 -4.40 5.63
N ALA A 264 -11.87 -5.23 6.65
CA ALA A 264 -10.76 -5.95 7.24
C ALA A 264 -9.55 -5.04 7.54
N ILE A 265 -9.80 -3.90 8.18
CA ILE A 265 -8.77 -2.89 8.50
C ILE A 265 -7.86 -3.43 9.59
N THR A 266 -6.70 -3.93 9.21
CA THR A 266 -5.74 -4.58 10.09
C THR A 266 -4.65 -3.63 10.58
N ALA A 267 -3.98 -4.00 11.67
CA ALA A 267 -2.83 -3.26 12.20
C ALA A 267 -1.63 -3.26 11.24
N LEU A 268 -1.46 -4.35 10.51
CA LEU A 268 -0.33 -4.58 9.62
C LEU A 268 -0.77 -4.68 8.17
N CYS A 269 0.08 -4.20 7.28
CA CYS A 269 -0.15 -4.21 5.84
C CYS A 269 -0.07 -5.61 5.25
N ASP A 270 -0.90 -5.90 4.23
CA ASP A 270 -0.89 -7.16 3.47
C ASP A 270 0.48 -7.47 2.82
N CYS A 271 1.35 -6.46 2.67
CA CYS A 271 2.70 -6.63 2.13
C CYS A 271 3.63 -7.45 3.05
N TRP A 272 3.29 -7.60 4.32
CA TRP A 272 4.08 -8.40 5.27
C TRP A 272 3.74 -9.89 5.22
N GLY A 273 2.78 -10.28 4.41
CA GLY A 273 2.44 -11.69 4.19
C GLY A 273 1.73 -12.38 5.35
N MET A 274 1.21 -11.60 6.31
CA MET A 274 0.42 -12.08 7.42
C MET A 274 -0.89 -11.31 7.54
N THR A 275 -1.84 -11.85 8.27
CA THR A 275 -3.09 -11.19 8.61
C THR A 275 -3.24 -11.11 10.13
N THR A 276 -3.70 -9.96 10.61
CA THR A 276 -4.13 -9.76 11.99
C THR A 276 -5.64 -9.61 12.04
N PRO A 277 -6.29 -9.75 13.19
CA PRO A 277 -7.70 -9.39 13.32
C PRO A 277 -7.93 -7.91 12.94
N SER A 278 -9.16 -7.58 12.54
CA SER A 278 -9.53 -6.20 12.24
C SER A 278 -9.45 -5.32 13.48
N LEU A 279 -8.92 -4.12 13.30
CA LEU A 279 -8.84 -3.09 14.36
C LEU A 279 -10.20 -2.43 14.62
N VAL A 280 -10.99 -2.28 13.57
CA VAL A 280 -12.32 -1.66 13.62
C VAL A 280 -13.28 -2.46 12.73
N PRO A 281 -14.61 -2.35 12.91
CA PRO A 281 -15.58 -2.94 12.00
C PRO A 281 -15.41 -2.46 10.57
N ASP A 282 -15.91 -3.24 9.61
CA ASP A 282 -15.95 -2.84 8.20
C ASP A 282 -16.74 -1.53 8.04
N ILE A 283 -16.14 -0.55 7.38
CA ILE A 283 -16.70 0.80 7.20
C ILE A 283 -17.39 0.91 5.85
N GLY A 284 -16.70 0.51 4.78
CA GLY A 284 -17.24 0.63 3.42
C GLY A 284 -16.17 0.89 2.37
N ILE A 285 -16.53 1.72 1.37
CA ILE A 285 -15.65 2.06 0.25
C ILE A 285 -15.73 3.56 0.01
N MET A 286 -14.58 4.23 -0.02
CA MET A 286 -14.42 5.63 -0.41
C MET A 286 -13.90 5.71 -1.83
N ALA A 287 -14.45 6.60 -2.65
CA ALA A 287 -14.01 6.72 -4.05
C ALA A 287 -14.15 8.14 -4.58
N GLY A 288 -13.23 8.54 -5.44
CA GLY A 288 -13.20 9.86 -6.05
C GLY A 288 -12.02 10.06 -7.01
N PRO A 289 -12.02 11.17 -7.75
CA PRO A 289 -10.90 11.53 -8.63
C PRO A 289 -9.70 12.15 -7.89
N ASP A 290 -9.90 12.67 -6.69
CA ASP A 290 -8.89 13.35 -5.89
C ASP A 290 -8.33 12.37 -4.84
N ILE A 291 -7.04 12.05 -4.95
CA ILE A 291 -6.37 11.08 -4.07
C ILE A 291 -6.32 11.58 -2.63
N VAL A 292 -6.09 12.88 -2.41
CA VAL A 292 -5.95 13.48 -1.07
C VAL A 292 -7.29 13.43 -0.37
N ALA A 293 -8.38 13.82 -1.06
CA ALA A 293 -9.74 13.75 -0.55
C ALA A 293 -10.16 12.32 -0.17
N VAL A 294 -9.83 11.33 -1.02
CA VAL A 294 -10.14 9.91 -0.78
C VAL A 294 -9.36 9.38 0.43
N GLU A 295 -8.08 9.69 0.55
CA GLU A 295 -7.25 9.30 1.70
C GLU A 295 -7.75 10.00 2.99
N ARG A 296 -8.05 11.29 2.93
CA ARG A 296 -8.56 12.05 4.06
C ARG A 296 -9.90 11.48 4.56
N ALA A 297 -10.85 11.28 3.67
CA ALA A 297 -12.14 10.68 4.02
C ALA A 297 -12.00 9.26 4.60
N SER A 298 -11.01 8.51 4.11
CA SER A 298 -10.71 7.16 4.63
C SER A 298 -10.19 7.20 6.06
N LEU A 299 -9.24 8.08 6.36
CA LEU A 299 -8.71 8.24 7.72
C LEU A 299 -9.77 8.80 8.68
N ASP A 300 -10.51 9.82 8.27
CA ASP A 300 -11.57 10.43 9.10
C ASP A 300 -12.68 9.41 9.45
N ALA A 301 -12.87 8.38 8.65
CA ALA A 301 -13.85 7.32 8.93
C ALA A 301 -13.34 6.26 9.92
N ILE A 302 -12.04 6.15 10.14
CA ILE A 302 -11.43 5.17 11.07
C ILE A 302 -11.26 5.83 12.43
N LYS A 303 -12.14 5.50 13.37
CA LYS A 303 -12.17 6.14 14.69
C LYS A 303 -11.65 5.22 15.78
N ILE A 304 -11.00 5.81 16.77
CA ILE A 304 -10.48 5.07 17.93
C ILE A 304 -11.63 4.52 18.80
N GLU A 305 -12.77 5.20 18.80
CA GLU A 305 -13.96 4.77 19.55
C GLU A 305 -14.54 3.47 19.05
N ASP A 306 -14.29 3.14 17.78
CA ASP A 306 -14.73 1.89 17.14
C ASP A 306 -13.71 0.75 17.28
N LEU A 307 -12.63 0.94 18.06
CA LEU A 307 -11.58 -0.03 18.23
C LEU A 307 -12.12 -1.37 18.76
N ILE A 308 -11.75 -2.44 18.09
CA ILE A 308 -11.93 -3.82 18.53
C ILE A 308 -10.64 -4.23 19.29
N PRO A 309 -10.65 -4.27 20.63
CA PRO A 309 -9.41 -4.45 21.40
C PRO A 309 -8.61 -5.70 21.05
N VAL A 310 -9.28 -6.80 20.68
CA VAL A 310 -8.65 -8.05 20.24
C VAL A 310 -7.99 -7.94 18.84
N GLY A 311 -8.22 -6.84 18.13
CA GLY A 311 -7.59 -6.53 16.84
C GLY A 311 -6.14 -6.07 16.97
N ILE A 312 -5.72 -5.64 18.17
CA ILE A 312 -4.34 -5.23 18.42
C ILE A 312 -3.46 -6.48 18.49
N PRO A 313 -2.45 -6.63 17.62
CA PRO A 313 -1.56 -7.78 17.66
C PRO A 313 -0.81 -7.90 18.99
N GLN A 314 -0.53 -9.13 19.40
CA GLN A 314 0.25 -9.38 20.61
C GLN A 314 1.62 -8.67 20.52
N GLY A 315 1.97 -7.95 21.56
CA GLY A 315 3.23 -7.19 21.64
C GLY A 315 3.16 -5.78 21.02
N MET A 316 1.99 -5.37 20.52
CA MET A 316 1.70 -3.99 20.14
C MET A 316 0.77 -3.35 21.18
N GLU A 317 0.99 -2.08 21.45
CA GLU A 317 0.19 -1.29 22.40
C GLU A 317 -0.09 0.09 21.80
N LEU A 318 -1.27 0.63 22.11
CA LEU A 318 -1.58 2.01 21.75
C LEU A 318 -0.78 2.95 22.66
N SER A 319 -0.17 3.96 22.07
CA SER A 319 0.60 4.96 22.79
C SER A 319 0.41 6.37 22.24
N GLY A 320 0.47 7.36 23.11
CA GLY A 320 0.31 8.76 22.73
C GLY A 320 -1.15 9.15 22.45
N SER A 321 -1.32 10.07 21.51
CA SER A 321 -2.62 10.63 21.11
C SER A 321 -2.71 10.71 19.58
N GLY A 322 -3.85 11.15 19.06
CA GLY A 322 -4.08 11.30 17.62
C GLY A 322 -4.83 10.12 17.01
N HIS A 323 -4.67 9.94 15.71
CA HIS A 323 -5.37 8.91 14.96
C HIS A 323 -5.00 7.48 15.44
N LEU A 324 -5.91 6.52 15.32
CA LEU A 324 -5.68 5.12 15.74
C LEU A 324 -4.35 4.54 15.20
N PHE A 325 -4.06 4.77 13.93
CA PHE A 325 -2.80 4.31 13.33
C PHE A 325 -1.56 5.03 13.88
N GLN A 326 -1.69 6.30 14.28
CA GLN A 326 -0.61 7.04 14.93
C GLN A 326 -0.32 6.44 16.31
N GLN A 327 -1.34 6.16 17.09
CA GLN A 327 -1.18 5.56 18.42
C GLN A 327 -0.58 4.15 18.34
N LEU A 328 -0.88 3.40 17.25
CA LEU A 328 -0.40 2.03 17.06
C LEU A 328 1.04 1.98 16.53
N HIS A 329 1.42 2.88 15.64
CA HIS A 329 2.70 2.85 14.93
C HIS A 329 3.66 3.99 15.30
N GLY A 330 3.22 4.95 16.11
CA GLY A 330 4.03 6.12 16.48
C GLY A 330 4.28 7.09 15.31
N LYS A 331 3.46 7.03 14.25
CA LYS A 331 3.64 7.81 13.02
C LYS A 331 2.34 8.45 12.60
N ASP A 332 2.36 9.77 12.44
CA ASP A 332 1.20 10.53 12.02
C ASP A 332 0.84 10.20 10.55
N PRO A 333 -0.31 9.59 10.29
CA PRO A 333 -0.75 9.26 8.93
C PRO A 333 -1.10 10.50 8.10
N PHE A 334 -1.42 11.64 8.73
CA PHE A 334 -1.78 12.86 8.03
C PHE A 334 -0.59 13.56 7.36
N VAL A 335 0.63 13.34 7.82
CA VAL A 335 1.84 13.83 7.14
C VAL A 335 1.89 13.40 5.67
N GLN A 336 1.47 12.17 5.37
CA GLN A 336 1.39 11.71 3.99
C GLN A 336 0.40 12.53 3.15
N LEU A 337 -0.73 12.93 3.75
CA LEU A 337 -1.76 13.74 3.09
C LEU A 337 -1.25 15.17 2.85
N ASP A 338 -0.60 15.77 3.85
CA ASP A 338 0.03 17.08 3.71
C ASP A 338 1.03 17.09 2.55
N LYS A 339 1.85 16.04 2.43
CA LYS A 339 2.83 15.93 1.36
C LYS A 339 2.21 15.67 -0.02
N LEU A 340 1.08 14.97 -0.11
CA LEU A 340 0.32 14.84 -1.35
C LEU A 340 -0.29 16.19 -1.77
N GLU A 341 -0.86 16.95 -0.84
CA GLU A 341 -1.43 18.28 -1.07
C GLU A 341 -0.35 19.29 -1.47
N GLU A 342 0.78 19.32 -0.76
CA GLU A 342 1.98 20.10 -1.14
C GLU A 342 2.50 19.76 -2.55
N ALA A 343 2.42 18.48 -2.93
CA ALA A 343 2.75 18.03 -4.28
C ALA A 343 1.69 18.40 -5.33
N GLY A 344 0.57 19.02 -4.96
CA GLY A 344 -0.49 19.45 -5.88
C GLY A 344 -1.37 18.33 -6.40
N LEU A 345 -1.54 17.25 -5.65
CA LEU A 345 -2.32 16.07 -6.05
C LEU A 345 -3.79 16.12 -5.63
N GLY A 346 -4.23 17.18 -4.99
CA GLY A 346 -5.61 17.36 -4.55
C GLY A 346 -5.70 18.20 -3.29
N SER A 347 -6.81 18.05 -2.57
CA SER A 347 -7.07 18.80 -1.32
C SER A 347 -7.65 17.91 -0.24
N GLN A 348 -7.30 18.20 1.01
CA GLN A 348 -7.90 17.56 2.20
C GLN A 348 -9.33 18.04 2.46
N ASP A 349 -9.76 19.13 1.85
CA ASP A 349 -11.15 19.57 1.89
C ASP A 349 -12.00 18.71 0.96
N TYR A 350 -12.99 18.01 1.49
CA TYR A 350 -13.84 17.11 0.69
C TYR A 350 -15.32 17.21 1.06
N LYS A 351 -16.18 16.84 0.11
CA LYS A 351 -17.60 16.65 0.33
C LYS A 351 -17.96 15.17 0.14
N LEU A 352 -18.35 14.52 1.23
CA LEU A 352 -18.78 13.13 1.20
C LEU A 352 -20.23 13.02 0.70
N VAL A 353 -20.43 12.20 -0.33
CA VAL A 353 -21.76 11.83 -0.85
C VAL A 353 -22.00 10.35 -0.57
N THR A 354 -22.95 10.05 0.31
CA THR A 354 -23.29 8.67 0.66
C THR A 354 -24.12 8.01 -0.44
N VAL A 355 -23.68 6.84 -0.89
CA VAL A 355 -24.43 5.97 -1.80
C VAL A 355 -25.12 4.89 -0.98
N LYS A 356 -26.47 4.96 -0.92
CA LYS A 356 -27.32 4.02 -0.19
C LYS A 356 -27.70 2.81 -1.04
#